data_15fc029ef79a5b2ce68041090d30f50f
#
_entry.id   15fc029ef79a5b2ce68041090d30f50f
#
_cell.length_a   1.000
_cell.length_b   1.000
_cell.length_c   1.000
_cell.angle_alpha   90.00
_cell.angle_beta   90.00
_cell.angle_gamma   90.00
#
_symmetry.space_group_name_H-M   'P 1'
#
loop_
_entity.id
_entity.type
_entity.pdbx_description
1 polymer ?
#
loop_
_entity_poly.entity_id
_entity_poly.type
_entity_poly.pdbx_seq_one_letter_code
_entity_poly.pdbx_strand_id
1 'polypeptide(L)'
;MDVTASETPDATEQRVRQIVAQFNADKPDIDARVIDCDPHLADTAQFVEAYGYTLGQSANTLIVIGKSDPPVYVACVVLANTRLDVNKVVRKKLGVKKCSFAPAEMTEELSGMKVGGVTPLGLSEYMPLWVDSRVTALSEIVLGGGSRACKFVGSPEILLSLPNVQVVEDLAKPVPEAPSE
;
A
#
# COMPACT_ATOMS: atom_id res chain seq x y z
N MET A 1 -34.97 -3.84 13.95
CA MET A 1 -35.15 -3.46 12.54
C MET A 1 -33.82 -3.40 11.86
N ASP A 2 -33.64 -4.39 11.04
CA ASP A 2 -32.44 -4.65 10.29
C ASP A 2 -32.09 -3.52 9.33
N VAL A 3 -30.89 -3.03 9.41
CA VAL A 3 -30.26 -2.36 8.29
C VAL A 3 -28.94 -3.04 8.03
N THR A 4 -29.00 -4.23 7.52
CA THR A 4 -27.94 -4.75 6.69
C THR A 4 -28.09 -4.08 5.33
N ALA A 5 -27.67 -2.84 5.22
CA ALA A 5 -27.28 -2.31 3.93
C ALA A 5 -26.03 -3.08 3.55
N SER A 6 -26.19 -4.08 2.74
CA SER A 6 -25.13 -4.66 1.92
C SER A 6 -24.67 -3.53 0.99
N GLU A 7 -23.76 -2.69 1.49
CA GLU A 7 -23.10 -1.73 0.63
C GLU A 7 -22.36 -2.55 -0.43
N THR A 8 -22.74 -2.32 -1.68
CA THR A 8 -22.05 -2.92 -2.82
C THR A 8 -20.57 -2.54 -2.70
N PRO A 9 -19.64 -3.51 -2.74
CA PRO A 9 -18.22 -3.20 -2.65
C PRO A 9 -17.85 -2.10 -3.63
N ASP A 10 -17.06 -1.14 -3.16
CA ASP A 10 -16.48 -0.08 -3.96
C ASP A 10 -15.80 -0.67 -5.21
N ALA A 11 -15.83 0.04 -6.34
CA ALA A 11 -15.25 -0.42 -7.60
C ALA A 11 -13.73 -0.72 -7.45
N THR A 12 -13.02 0.02 -6.62
CA THR A 12 -11.60 -0.22 -6.33
C THR A 12 -11.40 -1.49 -5.50
N GLU A 13 -12.26 -1.75 -4.53
CA GLU A 13 -12.24 -3.00 -3.77
C GLU A 13 -12.54 -4.20 -4.66
N GLN A 14 -13.52 -4.11 -5.55
CA GLN A 14 -13.83 -5.17 -6.52
C GLN A 14 -12.62 -5.46 -7.41
N ARG A 15 -11.93 -4.43 -7.89
CA ARG A 15 -10.73 -4.57 -8.72
C ARG A 15 -9.61 -5.27 -7.94
N VAL A 16 -9.39 -4.91 -6.69
CA VAL A 16 -8.40 -5.58 -5.82
C VAL A 16 -8.73 -7.06 -5.66
N ARG A 17 -9.99 -7.39 -5.37
CA ARG A 17 -10.44 -8.78 -5.24
C ARG A 17 -10.25 -9.58 -6.53
N GLN A 18 -10.47 -8.98 -7.69
CA GLN A 18 -10.21 -9.61 -8.99
C GLN A 18 -8.72 -9.87 -9.23
N ILE A 19 -7.85 -8.91 -8.90
CA ILE A 19 -6.39 -9.06 -9.00
C ILE A 19 -5.90 -10.20 -8.11
N VAL A 20 -6.39 -10.28 -6.87
CA VAL A 20 -6.04 -11.36 -5.94
C VAL A 20 -6.54 -12.71 -6.44
N ALA A 21 -7.76 -12.77 -6.95
CA ALA A 21 -8.32 -14.00 -7.52
C ALA A 21 -7.51 -14.50 -8.74
N GLN A 22 -7.10 -13.60 -9.62
CA GLN A 22 -6.26 -13.93 -10.75
C GLN A 22 -4.87 -14.42 -10.31
N PHE A 23 -4.26 -13.74 -9.34
CA PHE A 23 -2.98 -14.18 -8.78
C PHE A 23 -3.05 -15.58 -8.19
N ASN A 24 -4.11 -15.90 -7.43
CA ASN A 24 -4.33 -17.23 -6.87
C ASN A 24 -4.56 -18.29 -7.96
N ALA A 25 -5.21 -17.94 -9.07
CA ALA A 25 -5.39 -18.84 -10.20
C ALA A 25 -4.05 -19.16 -10.90
N ASP A 26 -3.19 -18.16 -11.02
CA ASP A 26 -1.87 -18.30 -11.65
C ASP A 26 -0.85 -18.98 -10.73
N LYS A 27 -0.97 -18.79 -9.42
CA LYS A 27 -0.05 -19.30 -8.39
C LYS A 27 -0.82 -19.91 -7.21
N PRO A 28 -1.43 -21.09 -7.39
CA PRO A 28 -2.34 -21.68 -6.39
C PRO A 28 -1.65 -22.09 -5.08
N ASP A 29 -0.35 -22.25 -5.08
CA ASP A 29 0.44 -22.63 -3.89
C ASP A 29 0.86 -21.43 -3.04
N ILE A 30 0.56 -20.21 -3.48
CA ILE A 30 0.93 -18.98 -2.78
C ILE A 30 -0.31 -18.35 -2.17
N ASP A 31 -0.26 -18.12 -0.85
CA ASP A 31 -1.37 -17.50 -0.14
C ASP A 31 -1.52 -16.02 -0.48
N ALA A 32 -2.71 -15.64 -0.91
CA ALA A 32 -3.14 -14.28 -1.12
C ALA A 32 -4.65 -14.17 -0.92
N ARG A 33 -5.09 -13.29 -0.04
CA ARG A 33 -6.50 -13.14 0.33
C ARG A 33 -6.85 -11.71 0.65
N VAL A 34 -8.12 -11.37 0.52
CA VAL A 34 -8.71 -10.12 1.00
C VAL A 34 -9.56 -10.45 2.22
N ILE A 35 -9.33 -9.76 3.31
CA ILE A 35 -10.08 -9.91 4.55
C ILE A 35 -10.93 -8.65 4.80
N ASP A 36 -12.12 -8.83 5.32
CA ASP A 36 -12.97 -7.71 5.73
C ASP A 36 -12.46 -7.11 7.03
N CYS A 37 -12.61 -5.81 7.19
CA CYS A 37 -12.30 -5.10 8.43
C CYS A 37 -13.30 -3.98 8.70
N ASP A 38 -13.37 -3.57 9.97
CA ASP A 38 -14.14 -2.41 10.36
C ASP A 38 -13.51 -1.15 9.76
N PRO A 39 -14.26 -0.33 8.99
CA PRO A 39 -13.76 0.90 8.40
C PRO A 39 -13.20 1.91 9.43
N HIS A 40 -13.69 1.88 10.66
CA HIS A 40 -13.20 2.71 11.75
C HIS A 40 -11.82 2.26 12.28
N LEU A 41 -11.42 1.03 11.99
CA LEU A 41 -10.17 0.42 12.40
C LEU A 41 -9.19 0.22 11.22
N ALA A 42 -9.45 0.88 10.08
CA ALA A 42 -8.66 0.68 8.87
C ALA A 42 -7.27 1.31 8.90
N ASP A 43 -7.05 2.31 9.76
CA ASP A 43 -5.72 2.91 9.92
C ASP A 43 -4.74 1.90 10.52
N THR A 44 -3.51 1.90 10.04
CA THR A 44 -2.56 0.80 10.29
C THR A 44 -2.38 0.45 11.77
N ALA A 45 -2.19 1.44 12.64
CA ALA A 45 -1.98 1.20 14.07
C ALA A 45 -3.20 0.54 14.73
N GLN A 46 -4.40 1.01 14.40
CA GLN A 46 -5.66 0.46 14.91
C GLN A 46 -5.95 -0.93 14.35
N PHE A 47 -5.67 -1.13 13.07
CA PHE A 47 -5.87 -2.41 12.40
C PHE A 47 -4.96 -3.51 12.99
N VAL A 48 -3.67 -3.27 13.14
CA VAL A 48 -2.74 -4.28 13.66
C VAL A 48 -3.08 -4.67 15.10
N GLU A 49 -3.50 -3.72 15.92
CA GLU A 49 -3.93 -3.98 17.29
C GLU A 49 -5.20 -4.83 17.34
N ALA A 50 -6.21 -4.46 16.54
CA ALA A 50 -7.51 -5.14 16.55
C ALA A 50 -7.49 -6.53 15.92
N TYR A 51 -6.69 -6.73 14.87
CA TYR A 51 -6.67 -7.96 14.07
C TYR A 51 -5.46 -8.87 14.29
N GLY A 52 -4.58 -8.53 15.24
CA GLY A 52 -3.47 -9.39 15.66
C GLY A 52 -2.28 -9.42 14.70
N TYR A 53 -2.11 -8.39 13.88
CA TYR A 53 -0.93 -8.20 13.04
C TYR A 53 0.11 -7.29 13.71
N THR A 54 1.23 -7.07 13.05
CA THR A 54 2.30 -6.18 13.54
C THR A 54 2.59 -5.06 12.53
N LEU A 55 3.17 -3.97 13.02
CA LEU A 55 3.65 -2.90 12.13
C LEU A 55 4.73 -3.39 11.17
N GLY A 56 5.54 -4.35 11.59
CA GLY A 56 6.57 -4.97 10.75
C GLY A 56 6.03 -5.88 9.65
N GLN A 57 4.77 -6.28 9.70
CA GLN A 57 4.06 -7.04 8.64
C GLN A 57 3.20 -6.14 7.76
N SER A 58 2.90 -4.93 8.21
CA SER A 58 2.04 -4.00 7.49
C SER A 58 2.87 -3.11 6.57
N ALA A 59 2.42 -2.94 5.35
CA ALA A 59 3.03 -2.04 4.39
C ALA A 59 2.04 -0.95 3.96
N ASN A 60 2.52 0.28 3.96
CA ASN A 60 1.77 1.44 3.52
C ASN A 60 2.13 1.80 2.08
N THR A 61 1.13 2.22 1.32
CA THR A 61 1.30 2.75 -0.03
C THR A 61 1.20 4.27 0.03
N LEU A 62 2.28 4.94 -0.30
CA LEU A 62 2.44 6.39 -0.19
C LEU A 62 2.70 6.98 -1.57
N ILE A 63 1.91 7.96 -2.01
CA ILE A 63 2.14 8.65 -3.27
C ILE A 63 3.02 9.88 -3.02
N VAL A 64 4.07 10.00 -3.81
CA VAL A 64 5.00 11.13 -3.78
C VAL A 64 4.91 11.90 -5.09
N ILE A 65 4.92 13.22 -4.97
CA ILE A 65 4.90 14.16 -6.10
C ILE A 65 6.29 14.76 -6.26
N GLY A 66 6.89 14.59 -7.41
CA GLY A 66 8.07 15.33 -7.83
C GLY A 66 7.67 16.64 -8.48
N LYS A 67 8.21 17.74 -7.96
CA LYS A 67 7.93 19.09 -8.46
C LYS A 67 8.74 19.37 -9.72
N SER A 68 8.11 19.14 -10.85
CA SER A 68 8.61 19.43 -12.19
C SER A 68 7.45 19.94 -13.06
N ASP A 69 7.70 20.32 -14.28
CA ASP A 69 6.67 20.73 -15.23
C ASP A 69 6.78 19.85 -16.49
N PRO A 70 5.83 18.92 -16.72
CA PRO A 70 4.74 18.54 -15.83
C PRO A 70 5.21 17.83 -14.56
N PRO A 71 4.38 17.77 -13.49
CA PRO A 71 4.72 17.04 -12.27
C PRO A 71 4.84 15.54 -12.53
N VAL A 72 5.72 14.87 -11.79
CA VAL A 72 5.90 13.43 -11.83
C VAL A 72 5.42 12.79 -10.54
N TYR A 73 4.95 11.55 -10.61
CA TYR A 73 4.37 10.83 -9.48
C TYR A 73 5.01 9.46 -9.34
N VAL A 74 5.05 8.96 -8.12
CA VAL A 74 5.44 7.58 -7.82
C VAL A 74 4.67 7.09 -6.61
N ALA A 75 4.23 5.84 -6.64
CA ALA A 75 3.71 5.14 -5.48
C ALA A 75 4.86 4.36 -4.82
N CYS A 76 5.02 4.52 -3.51
CA CYS A 76 6.04 3.85 -2.73
C CYS A 76 5.38 2.93 -1.70
N VAL A 77 5.81 1.67 -1.63
CA VAL A 77 5.35 0.69 -0.66
C VAL A 77 6.46 0.44 0.34
N VAL A 78 6.20 0.75 1.60
CA VAL A 78 7.17 0.65 2.70
C VAL A 78 6.51 0.06 3.94
N LEU A 79 7.28 -0.63 4.78
CA LEU A 79 6.77 -1.17 6.04
C LEU A 79 6.34 -0.06 7.00
N ALA A 80 5.29 -0.30 7.77
CA ALA A 80 4.73 0.68 8.70
C ALA A 80 5.67 1.07 9.85
N ASN A 81 6.66 0.22 10.16
CA ASN A 81 7.71 0.51 11.13
C ASN A 81 8.95 1.19 10.51
N THR A 82 8.82 1.69 9.29
CA THR A 82 9.86 2.44 8.57
C THR A 82 9.35 3.82 8.15
N ARG A 83 10.26 4.67 7.76
CA ARG A 83 9.96 6.00 7.21
C ARG A 83 10.55 6.12 5.80
N LEU A 84 9.69 6.41 4.83
CA LEU A 84 10.09 6.67 3.45
C LEU A 84 11.09 7.85 3.38
N ASP A 85 12.22 7.65 2.71
CA ASP A 85 13.23 8.70 2.52
C ASP A 85 12.91 9.56 1.29
N VAL A 86 11.93 10.43 1.45
CA VAL A 86 11.44 11.32 0.38
C VAL A 86 12.51 12.28 -0.10
N ASN A 87 13.25 12.88 0.84
CA ASN A 87 14.15 14.00 0.53
C ASN A 87 15.48 13.58 -0.10
N LYS A 88 15.89 12.34 0.09
CA LYS A 88 17.13 11.81 -0.49
C LYS A 88 16.85 10.78 -1.57
N VAL A 89 16.33 9.61 -1.16
CA VAL A 89 16.20 8.48 -2.07
C VAL A 89 15.17 8.74 -3.16
N VAL A 90 13.93 9.09 -2.78
CA VAL A 90 12.85 9.30 -3.75
C VAL A 90 13.17 10.48 -4.66
N ARG A 91 13.55 11.62 -4.08
CA ARG A 91 13.88 12.82 -4.83
C ARG A 91 15.00 12.57 -5.86
N LYS A 92 16.08 11.91 -5.46
CA LYS A 92 17.21 11.60 -6.33
C LYS A 92 16.80 10.65 -7.45
N LYS A 93 16.04 9.62 -7.12
CA LYS A 93 15.59 8.60 -8.07
C LYS A 93 14.57 9.16 -9.08
N LEU A 94 13.71 10.09 -8.67
CA LEU A 94 12.83 10.84 -9.58
C LEU A 94 13.59 11.85 -10.45
N GLY A 95 14.81 12.24 -10.09
CA GLY A 95 15.58 13.23 -10.81
C GLY A 95 15.04 14.66 -10.68
N VAL A 96 14.35 14.97 -9.58
CA VAL A 96 13.72 16.28 -9.35
C VAL A 96 14.43 17.06 -8.24
N LYS A 97 14.27 18.38 -8.27
CA LYS A 97 14.86 19.26 -7.25
C LYS A 97 14.11 19.20 -5.91
N LYS A 98 12.80 18.98 -5.95
CA LYS A 98 11.93 18.91 -4.78
C LYS A 98 10.86 17.84 -4.99
N CYS A 99 10.50 17.16 -3.92
CA CYS A 99 9.33 16.28 -3.88
C CYS A 99 8.66 16.33 -2.49
N SER A 100 7.43 15.89 -2.42
CA SER A 100 6.64 15.83 -1.20
C SER A 100 5.61 14.71 -1.27
N PHE A 101 5.08 14.30 -0.13
CA PHE A 101 3.90 13.43 -0.12
C PHE A 101 2.72 14.11 -0.81
N ALA A 102 1.94 13.33 -1.53
CA ALA A 102 0.65 13.79 -2.02
C ALA A 102 -0.29 14.04 -0.83
N PRO A 103 -0.99 15.18 -0.78
CA PRO A 103 -2.08 15.38 0.18
C PRO A 103 -3.16 14.30 0.02
N ALA A 104 -3.97 14.07 1.06
CA ALA A 104 -5.01 13.05 1.05
C ALA A 104 -5.95 13.19 -0.16
N GLU A 105 -6.42 14.40 -0.45
CA GLU A 105 -7.29 14.69 -1.60
C GLU A 105 -6.65 14.29 -2.94
N MET A 106 -5.38 14.62 -3.14
CA MET A 106 -4.65 14.25 -4.35
C MET A 106 -4.35 12.75 -4.40
N THR A 107 -4.08 12.12 -3.27
CA THR A 107 -3.92 10.67 -3.19
C THR A 107 -5.22 9.97 -3.62
N GLU A 108 -6.36 10.44 -3.18
CA GLU A 108 -7.67 9.92 -3.59
C GLU A 108 -7.93 10.15 -5.08
N GLU A 109 -7.59 11.32 -5.61
CA GLU A 109 -7.73 11.63 -7.04
C GLU A 109 -6.85 10.72 -7.91
N LEU A 110 -5.58 10.55 -7.55
CA LEU A 110 -4.61 9.76 -8.33
C LEU A 110 -4.83 8.25 -8.22
N SER A 111 -5.28 7.77 -7.07
CA SER A 111 -5.46 6.34 -6.81
C SER A 111 -6.90 5.85 -7.02
N GLY A 112 -7.87 6.72 -6.90
CA GLY A 112 -9.29 6.35 -6.80
C GLY A 112 -9.68 5.72 -5.46
N MET A 113 -8.80 5.80 -4.45
CA MET A 113 -8.95 5.13 -3.15
C MET A 113 -8.85 6.12 -2.00
N LYS A 114 -9.66 5.92 -0.96
CA LYS A 114 -9.59 6.73 0.26
C LYS A 114 -8.38 6.33 1.11
N VAL A 115 -7.82 7.31 1.80
CA VAL A 115 -6.75 7.07 2.79
C VAL A 115 -7.22 6.03 3.82
N GLY A 116 -6.36 5.06 4.14
CA GLY A 116 -6.69 3.86 4.91
C GLY A 116 -7.02 2.63 4.06
N GLY A 117 -7.38 2.84 2.78
CA GLY A 117 -7.62 1.78 1.79
C GLY A 117 -6.65 1.79 0.62
N VAL A 118 -5.74 2.75 0.53
CA VAL A 118 -4.79 2.87 -0.58
C VAL A 118 -3.90 1.63 -0.68
N THR A 119 -3.81 1.07 -1.86
CA THR A 119 -3.06 -0.15 -2.15
C THR A 119 -2.42 -0.08 -3.53
N PRO A 120 -1.27 -0.74 -3.76
CA PRO A 120 -0.70 -0.84 -5.09
C PRO A 120 -1.52 -1.73 -6.03
N LEU A 121 -2.36 -2.62 -5.47
CA LEU A 121 -3.13 -3.62 -6.22
C LEU A 121 -4.26 -3.05 -7.09
N GLY A 122 -4.46 -1.78 -7.12
CA GLY A 122 -5.52 -1.16 -7.94
C GLY A 122 -5.07 0.12 -8.61
N LEU A 123 -3.79 0.46 -8.50
CA LEU A 123 -3.23 1.64 -9.15
C LEU A 123 -3.18 1.51 -10.65
N SER A 124 -3.19 2.65 -11.35
CA SER A 124 -2.98 2.71 -12.77
C SER A 124 -1.63 2.09 -13.17
N GLU A 125 -1.61 1.34 -14.25
CA GLU A 125 -0.37 0.79 -14.83
C GLU A 125 0.66 1.86 -15.24
N TYR A 126 0.22 3.11 -15.37
CA TYR A 126 1.10 4.24 -15.68
C TYR A 126 1.73 4.86 -14.44
N MET A 127 1.30 4.47 -13.24
CA MET A 127 1.90 4.92 -11.98
C MET A 127 3.14 4.08 -11.69
N PRO A 128 4.36 4.65 -11.70
CA PRO A 128 5.54 3.93 -11.24
C PRO A 128 5.35 3.44 -9.81
N LEU A 129 5.74 2.20 -9.56
CA LEU A 129 5.59 1.55 -8.25
C LEU A 129 6.97 1.12 -7.73
N TRP A 130 7.40 1.73 -6.64
CA TRP A 130 8.64 1.35 -5.95
C TRP A 130 8.32 0.66 -4.63
N VAL A 131 8.89 -0.50 -4.45
CA VAL A 131 8.68 -1.33 -3.25
C VAL A 131 10.00 -1.45 -2.51
N ASP A 132 10.01 -1.09 -1.23
CA ASP A 132 11.20 -1.29 -0.39
C ASP A 132 11.51 -2.79 -0.30
N SER A 133 12.77 -3.15 -0.42
CA SER A 133 13.21 -4.56 -0.40
C SER A 133 12.85 -5.30 0.89
N ARG A 134 12.66 -4.57 2.00
CA ARG A 134 12.19 -5.16 3.28
C ARG A 134 10.78 -5.73 3.16
N VAL A 135 9.92 -5.15 2.33
CA VAL A 135 8.56 -5.64 2.10
C VAL A 135 8.59 -6.99 1.39
N THR A 136 9.40 -7.11 0.34
CA THR A 136 9.51 -8.35 -0.45
C THR A 136 10.28 -9.46 0.25
N ALA A 137 10.99 -9.15 1.33
CA ALA A 137 11.72 -10.13 2.14
C ALA A 137 10.83 -10.87 3.15
N LEU A 138 9.59 -10.42 3.37
CA LEU A 138 8.65 -11.05 4.28
C LEU A 138 7.93 -12.23 3.62
N SER A 139 7.45 -13.16 4.43
CA SER A 139 6.63 -14.28 3.97
C SER A 139 5.16 -13.89 3.80
N GLU A 140 4.68 -12.97 4.62
CA GLU A 140 3.31 -12.45 4.60
C GLU A 140 3.31 -10.96 4.90
N ILE A 141 2.49 -10.22 4.17
CA ILE A 141 2.31 -8.77 4.35
C ILE A 141 0.83 -8.42 4.43
N VAL A 142 0.54 -7.29 5.06
CA VAL A 142 -0.76 -6.64 5.07
C VAL A 142 -0.67 -5.36 4.24
N LEU A 143 -1.60 -5.17 3.31
CA LEU A 143 -1.75 -3.96 2.49
C LEU A 143 -3.16 -3.40 2.60
N GLY A 144 -3.35 -2.18 2.17
CA GLY A 144 -4.69 -1.67 1.89
C GLY A 144 -5.44 -2.56 0.90
N GLY A 145 -6.75 -2.61 1.01
CA GLY A 145 -7.63 -3.45 0.18
C GLY A 145 -8.40 -2.69 -0.91
N GLY A 146 -8.12 -1.42 -1.12
CA GLY A 146 -8.83 -0.57 -2.08
C GLY A 146 -9.99 0.22 -1.47
N SER A 147 -10.46 -0.16 -0.30
CA SER A 147 -11.42 0.57 0.52
C SER A 147 -11.01 0.51 1.99
N ARG A 148 -11.72 1.24 2.86
CA ARG A 148 -11.50 1.14 4.31
C ARG A 148 -12.13 -0.12 4.93
N ALA A 149 -12.92 -0.87 4.18
CA ALA A 149 -13.67 -2.03 4.68
C ALA A 149 -12.93 -3.36 4.51
N CYS A 150 -11.74 -3.35 3.93
CA CYS A 150 -10.95 -4.57 3.73
C CYS A 150 -9.45 -4.31 3.66
N LYS A 151 -8.69 -5.38 3.83
CA LYS A 151 -7.22 -5.43 3.69
C LYS A 151 -6.81 -6.62 2.83
N PHE A 152 -5.72 -6.46 2.11
CA PHE A 152 -5.01 -7.59 1.53
C PHE A 152 -4.09 -8.20 2.60
N VAL A 153 -4.08 -9.53 2.66
CA VAL A 153 -3.12 -10.30 3.48
C VAL A 153 -2.59 -11.45 2.64
N GLY A 154 -1.28 -11.61 2.58
CA GLY A 154 -0.67 -12.70 1.84
C GLY A 154 0.77 -12.46 1.44
N SER A 155 1.26 -13.24 0.51
CA SER A 155 2.64 -13.16 0.04
C SER A 155 2.93 -11.85 -0.70
N PRO A 156 4.09 -11.23 -0.44
CA PRO A 156 4.54 -10.05 -1.19
C PRO A 156 4.82 -10.34 -2.67
N GLU A 157 4.86 -11.59 -3.11
CA GLU A 157 5.05 -11.94 -4.51
C GLU A 157 3.98 -11.33 -5.44
N ILE A 158 2.79 -11.07 -4.92
CA ILE A 158 1.75 -10.38 -5.69
C ILE A 158 2.20 -9.00 -6.17
N LEU A 159 3.03 -8.31 -5.39
CA LEU A 159 3.59 -7.01 -5.79
C LEU A 159 4.51 -7.12 -7.00
N LEU A 160 5.27 -8.22 -7.10
CA LEU A 160 6.19 -8.47 -8.20
C LEU A 160 5.47 -8.79 -9.52
N SER A 161 4.19 -9.15 -9.45
CA SER A 161 3.35 -9.40 -10.62
C SER A 161 2.73 -8.12 -11.22
N LEU A 162 2.84 -7.00 -10.52
CA LEU A 162 2.25 -5.73 -10.95
C LEU A 162 3.10 -5.06 -12.05
N PRO A 163 2.46 -4.34 -13.01
CA PRO A 163 3.20 -3.58 -14.00
C PRO A 163 3.98 -2.43 -13.35
N ASN A 164 5.11 -2.09 -13.95
CA ASN A 164 5.98 -0.97 -13.52
C ASN A 164 6.52 -1.06 -12.09
N VAL A 165 6.51 -2.26 -11.49
CA VAL A 165 7.09 -2.47 -10.17
C VAL A 165 8.61 -2.45 -10.23
N GLN A 166 9.23 -1.80 -9.25
CA GLN A 166 10.66 -1.83 -9.01
C GLN A 166 10.92 -2.02 -7.52
N VAL A 167 11.69 -3.05 -7.18
CA VAL A 167 12.20 -3.24 -5.82
C VAL A 167 13.40 -2.32 -5.61
N VAL A 168 13.37 -1.56 -4.52
CA VAL A 168 14.40 -0.56 -4.20
C VAL A 168 14.96 -0.85 -2.81
N GLU A 169 16.29 -1.01 -2.74
CA GLU A 169 16.97 -1.13 -1.46
C GLU A 169 17.01 0.21 -0.74
N ASP A 170 16.80 0.19 0.57
CA ASP A 170 16.84 1.38 1.43
C ASP A 170 15.94 2.54 0.95
N LEU A 171 14.82 2.22 0.33
CA LEU A 171 13.78 3.20 -0.02
C LEU A 171 13.25 3.91 1.23
N ALA A 172 13.11 3.17 2.31
CA ALA A 172 12.75 3.65 3.63
C ALA A 172 13.84 3.32 4.67
N LYS A 173 13.77 3.97 5.81
CA LYS A 173 14.66 3.73 6.96
C LYS A 173 13.86 3.22 8.15
N PRO A 174 14.39 2.27 8.93
CA PRO A 174 13.77 1.88 10.18
C PRO A 174 13.54 3.09 11.09
N VAL A 175 12.37 3.14 11.73
CA VAL A 175 12.12 4.10 12.81
C VAL A 175 12.75 3.52 14.08
N PRO A 176 13.56 4.28 14.84
CA PRO A 176 14.07 3.80 16.11
C PRO A 176 12.91 3.42 17.03
N GLU A 177 13.00 2.25 17.66
CA GLU A 177 12.06 1.90 18.73
C GLU A 177 12.24 2.90 19.87
N ALA A 178 11.11 3.37 20.43
CA ALA A 178 11.17 4.18 21.64
C ALA A 178 11.85 3.37 22.75
N PRO A 179 12.78 3.97 23.54
CA PRO A 179 13.39 3.26 24.66
C PRO A 179 12.29 2.74 25.56
N SER A 180 12.30 1.43 25.82
CA SER A 180 11.43 0.81 26.81
C SER A 180 11.77 1.39 28.17
N GLU A 181 10.82 2.09 28.80
CA GLU A 181 10.91 2.47 30.20
C GLU A 181 10.81 1.26 31.13
#